data_933445b1cb0e8312fd3050b1de1761e3
#
_entry.id   933445b1cb0e8312fd3050b1de1761e3
#
_cell.length_a   1.000
_cell.length_b   1.000
_cell.length_c   1.000
_cell.angle_alpha   90.00
_cell.angle_beta   90.00
_cell.angle_gamma   90.00
#
_symmetry.space_group_name_H-M   'P 1'
#
loop_
_entity.id
_entity.type
_entity.pdbx_description
1 polymer ?
#
loop_
_entity_poly.entity_id
_entity_poly.type
_entity_poly.pdbx_seq_one_letter_code
_entity_poly.pdbx_strand_id
1 'polypeptide(L)'
;MNLLELCNLQGSLFLMILAGAVLKRRGIISKEGEKCLTDLCVNIVIPCNIVKSCLISFDASIFKTCGLLLAVGFVLQLVCVPLNKVMFKGYSEQHRKVLQYCTIVSNGGFLGNPVAEGVYGSMGLLYASIFLIPMRVVMWSAGTSYFVGGGSDRKKVLKNVLTHPCLVGVYIGMFLMATQLQLPGVLKSTVTYIGNCNSALTMFIIGTILTAVHLRELINPTPL
;
A
#
# COMPACT_ATOMS: atom_id res chain seq x y z
N MET A 1 -3.81 16.48 -16.50
CA MET A 1 -4.38 15.19 -17.00
C MET A 1 -5.82 15.42 -17.40
N ASN A 2 -6.17 15.06 -18.63
CA ASN A 2 -7.53 15.18 -19.15
C ASN A 2 -8.42 14.07 -18.61
N LEU A 3 -9.74 14.27 -18.61
CA LEU A 3 -10.72 13.26 -18.19
C LEU A 3 -10.54 11.93 -18.94
N LEU A 4 -10.24 11.99 -20.23
CA LEU A 4 -9.98 10.82 -21.07
C LEU A 4 -8.73 10.06 -20.62
N GLU A 5 -7.65 10.76 -20.30
CA GLU A 5 -6.41 10.15 -19.77
C GLU A 5 -6.67 9.47 -18.42
N LEU A 6 -7.47 10.08 -17.54
CA LEU A 6 -7.88 9.49 -16.28
C LEU A 6 -8.71 8.22 -16.50
N CYS A 7 -9.68 8.25 -17.42
CA CYS A 7 -10.48 7.08 -17.76
C CYS A 7 -9.62 5.95 -18.36
N ASN A 8 -8.64 6.29 -19.20
CA ASN A 8 -7.72 5.31 -19.77
C ASN A 8 -6.84 4.67 -18.69
N LEU A 9 -6.32 5.47 -17.76
CA LEU A 9 -5.55 4.95 -16.62
C LEU A 9 -6.39 3.99 -15.78
N GLN A 10 -7.58 4.42 -15.35
CA GLN A 10 -8.46 3.58 -14.52
C GLN A 10 -8.91 2.32 -15.28
N GLY A 11 -9.23 2.44 -16.57
CA GLY A 11 -9.57 1.32 -17.42
C GLY A 11 -8.43 0.31 -17.53
N SER A 12 -7.19 0.77 -17.69
CA SER A 12 -6.02 -0.10 -17.73
C SER A 12 -5.79 -0.85 -16.43
N LEU A 13 -5.90 -0.15 -15.29
CA LEU A 13 -5.80 -0.78 -13.96
C LEU A 13 -6.90 -1.84 -13.77
N PHE A 14 -8.14 -1.51 -14.16
CA PHE A 14 -9.28 -2.43 -14.08
C PHE A 14 -9.10 -3.67 -14.97
N LEU A 15 -8.60 -3.51 -16.19
CA LEU A 15 -8.31 -4.64 -17.08
C LEU A 15 -7.23 -5.56 -16.51
N MET A 16 -6.19 -5.01 -15.85
CA MET A 16 -5.17 -5.81 -15.16
C MET A 16 -5.76 -6.57 -13.97
N ILE A 17 -6.68 -5.98 -13.21
CA ILE A 17 -7.43 -6.67 -12.14
C ILE A 17 -8.24 -7.83 -12.73
N LEU A 18 -8.97 -7.60 -13.81
CA LEU A 18 -9.74 -8.65 -14.50
C LEU A 18 -8.83 -9.78 -15.01
N ALA A 19 -7.68 -9.45 -15.58
CA ALA A 19 -6.71 -10.45 -16.03
C ALA A 19 -6.23 -11.31 -14.85
N GLY A 20 -5.89 -10.71 -13.70
CA GLY A 20 -5.53 -11.43 -12.48
C GLY A 20 -6.65 -12.38 -12.02
N ALA A 21 -7.89 -11.92 -12.04
CA ALA A 21 -9.05 -12.73 -11.69
C ALA A 21 -9.26 -13.92 -12.65
N VAL A 22 -9.06 -13.71 -13.95
CA VAL A 22 -9.15 -14.78 -14.96
C VAL A 22 -8.04 -15.81 -14.76
N LEU A 23 -6.80 -15.38 -14.54
CA LEU A 23 -5.66 -16.28 -14.28
C LEU A 23 -5.90 -17.14 -13.04
N LYS A 24 -6.48 -16.59 -11.99
CA LYS A 24 -6.86 -17.30 -10.78
C LYS A 24 -7.95 -18.34 -11.05
N ARG A 25 -9.03 -17.93 -11.75
CA ARG A 25 -10.15 -18.82 -12.09
C ARG A 25 -9.74 -19.97 -13.01
N ARG A 26 -8.76 -19.75 -13.88
CA ARG A 26 -8.19 -20.79 -14.75
C ARG A 26 -7.19 -21.71 -14.05
N GLY A 27 -6.92 -21.49 -12.75
CA GLY A 27 -5.97 -22.31 -11.99
C GLY A 27 -4.50 -22.04 -12.30
N ILE A 28 -4.18 -21.04 -13.14
CA ILE A 28 -2.79 -20.66 -13.44
C ILE A 28 -2.10 -20.12 -12.20
N ILE A 29 -2.83 -19.34 -11.38
CA ILE A 29 -2.34 -18.82 -10.09
C ILE A 29 -3.00 -19.63 -8.97
N SER A 30 -2.23 -20.51 -8.31
CA SER A 30 -2.67 -21.24 -7.11
C SER A 30 -2.70 -20.31 -5.87
N LYS A 31 -3.14 -20.82 -4.71
CA LYS A 31 -3.05 -20.09 -3.44
C LYS A 31 -1.60 -19.82 -3.02
N GLU A 32 -0.74 -20.79 -3.24
CA GLU A 32 0.70 -20.68 -2.98
C GLU A 32 1.35 -19.68 -3.95
N GLY A 33 0.95 -19.70 -5.22
CA GLY A 33 1.37 -18.74 -6.24
C GLY A 33 0.97 -17.29 -5.88
N GLU A 34 -0.26 -17.08 -5.40
CA GLU A 34 -0.75 -15.78 -4.94
C GLU A 34 0.08 -15.26 -3.77
N LYS A 35 0.37 -16.12 -2.79
CA LYS A 35 1.23 -15.77 -1.66
C LYS A 35 2.65 -15.42 -2.12
N CYS A 36 3.24 -16.24 -3.00
CA CYS A 36 4.57 -15.99 -3.54
C CYS A 36 4.65 -14.65 -4.30
N LEU A 37 3.66 -14.34 -5.14
CA LEU A 37 3.57 -13.05 -5.85
C LEU A 37 3.43 -11.88 -4.88
N THR A 38 2.62 -12.04 -3.83
CA THR A 38 2.43 -11.02 -2.80
C THR A 38 3.72 -10.77 -2.03
N ASP A 39 4.41 -11.83 -1.61
CA ASP A 39 5.68 -11.75 -0.88
C ASP A 39 6.77 -11.11 -1.75
N LEU A 40 6.88 -11.47 -3.03
CA LEU A 40 7.79 -10.84 -4.00
C LEU A 40 7.48 -9.35 -4.16
N CYS A 41 6.21 -9.02 -4.29
CA CYS A 41 5.76 -7.65 -4.49
C CYS A 41 6.10 -6.77 -3.29
N VAL A 42 5.77 -7.22 -2.07
CA VAL A 42 5.98 -6.46 -0.83
C VAL A 42 7.47 -6.33 -0.49
N ASN A 43 8.26 -7.38 -0.71
CA ASN A 43 9.66 -7.40 -0.26
C ASN A 43 10.64 -6.82 -1.27
N ILE A 44 10.31 -6.80 -2.56
CA ILE A 44 11.25 -6.38 -3.61
C ILE A 44 10.64 -5.31 -4.52
N VAL A 45 9.48 -5.58 -5.13
CA VAL A 45 8.96 -4.72 -6.20
C VAL A 45 8.54 -3.35 -5.69
N ILE A 46 7.75 -3.30 -4.61
CA ILE A 46 7.30 -2.03 -4.01
C ILE A 46 8.48 -1.23 -3.46
N PRO A 47 9.43 -1.81 -2.68
CA PRO A 47 10.63 -1.08 -2.26
C PRO A 47 11.43 -0.50 -3.43
N CYS A 48 11.68 -1.27 -4.49
CA CYS A 48 12.37 -0.77 -5.69
C CYS A 48 11.59 0.37 -6.36
N ASN A 49 10.26 0.27 -6.45
CA ASN A 49 9.45 1.35 -7.02
C ASN A 49 9.51 2.63 -6.19
N ILE A 50 9.52 2.52 -4.84
CA ILE A 50 9.71 3.65 -3.94
C ILE A 50 11.10 4.27 -4.12
N VAL A 51 12.16 3.47 -4.15
CA VAL A 51 13.51 3.98 -4.41
C VAL A 51 13.58 4.68 -5.76
N LYS A 52 13.03 4.07 -6.82
CA LYS A 52 12.93 4.67 -8.16
C LYS A 52 12.26 6.05 -8.11
N SER A 53 11.18 6.22 -7.35
CA SER A 53 10.46 7.49 -7.25
C SER A 53 11.28 8.61 -6.59
N CYS A 54 12.29 8.25 -5.81
CA CYS A 54 13.20 9.19 -5.15
C CYS A 54 14.43 9.55 -6.00
N LEU A 55 14.65 8.89 -7.16
CA LEU A 55 15.79 9.18 -8.06
C LEU A 55 15.52 10.43 -8.90
N ILE A 56 15.20 11.53 -8.23
CA ILE A 56 14.89 12.85 -8.79
C ILE A 56 15.87 13.89 -8.24
N SER A 57 15.92 15.06 -8.85
CA SER A 57 16.72 16.19 -8.35
C SER A 57 16.23 16.63 -6.97
N PHE A 58 17.19 16.96 -6.11
CA PHE A 58 16.89 17.47 -4.78
C PHE A 58 16.20 18.84 -4.87
N ASP A 59 15.10 18.96 -4.12
CA ASP A 59 14.42 20.23 -3.88
C ASP A 59 13.96 20.26 -2.41
N ALA A 60 14.33 21.33 -1.69
CA ALA A 60 13.94 21.51 -0.29
C ALA A 60 12.42 21.58 -0.10
N SER A 61 11.67 22.01 -1.12
CA SER A 61 10.21 22.03 -1.11
C SER A 61 9.60 20.63 -0.99
N ILE A 62 10.25 19.63 -1.58
CA ILE A 62 9.83 18.23 -1.52
C ILE A 62 9.89 17.73 -0.07
N PHE A 63 10.98 18.02 0.66
CA PHE A 63 11.11 17.63 2.07
C PHE A 63 10.05 18.30 2.96
N LYS A 64 9.77 19.58 2.72
CA LYS A 64 8.70 20.29 3.43
C LYS A 64 7.34 19.64 3.18
N THR A 65 7.05 19.31 1.93
CA THR A 65 5.80 18.63 1.54
C THR A 65 5.72 17.23 2.14
N CYS A 66 6.80 16.45 2.12
CA CYS A 66 6.87 15.14 2.77
C CYS A 66 6.60 15.25 4.28
N GLY A 67 7.19 16.24 4.96
CA GLY A 67 6.93 16.50 6.38
C GLY A 67 5.47 16.85 6.67
N LEU A 68 4.86 17.68 5.83
CA LEU A 68 3.44 18.03 5.94
C LEU A 68 2.54 16.80 5.73
N LEU A 69 2.80 16.00 4.70
CA LEU A 69 2.04 14.78 4.42
C LEU A 69 2.15 13.76 5.55
N LEU A 70 3.34 13.62 6.14
CA LEU A 70 3.56 12.77 7.30
C LEU A 70 2.72 13.27 8.49
N ALA A 71 2.73 14.57 8.77
CA ALA A 71 1.95 15.19 9.84
C ALA A 71 0.44 14.99 9.62
N VAL A 72 -0.06 15.28 8.42
CA VAL A 72 -1.47 15.08 8.05
C VAL A 72 -1.86 13.61 8.19
N GLY A 73 -1.02 12.68 7.74
CA GLY A 73 -1.25 11.25 7.90
C GLY A 73 -1.36 10.82 9.38
N PHE A 74 -0.50 11.36 10.27
CA PHE A 74 -0.60 11.12 11.72
C PHE A 74 -1.88 11.71 12.30
N VAL A 75 -2.25 12.94 11.97
CA VAL A 75 -3.48 13.58 12.44
C VAL A 75 -4.70 12.77 12.02
N LEU A 76 -4.76 12.31 10.76
CA LEU A 76 -5.82 11.44 10.27
C LEU A 76 -5.95 10.17 11.11
N GLN A 77 -4.85 9.48 11.37
CA GLN A 77 -4.86 8.26 12.18
C GLN A 77 -5.26 8.53 13.64
N LEU A 78 -4.80 9.65 14.22
CA LEU A 78 -5.18 10.06 15.57
C LEU A 78 -6.69 10.36 15.70
N VAL A 79 -7.33 10.80 14.61
CA VAL A 79 -8.78 11.02 14.57
C VAL A 79 -9.52 9.70 14.31
N CYS A 80 -9.08 8.90 13.34
CA CYS A 80 -9.75 7.67 12.93
C CYS A 80 -9.74 6.60 14.02
N VAL A 81 -8.65 6.43 14.76
CA VAL A 81 -8.55 5.38 15.80
C VAL A 81 -9.56 5.56 16.95
N PRO A 82 -9.74 6.73 17.58
CA PRO A 82 -10.79 6.93 18.58
C PRO A 82 -12.21 6.92 18.00
N LEU A 83 -12.39 7.49 16.78
CA LEU A 83 -13.69 7.51 16.12
C LEU A 83 -14.22 6.09 15.87
N ASN A 84 -13.36 5.18 15.47
CA ASN A 84 -13.68 3.76 15.29
C ASN A 84 -14.27 3.09 16.54
N LYS A 85 -13.79 3.46 17.72
CA LYS A 85 -14.31 2.89 18.97
C LYS A 85 -15.77 3.26 19.22
N VAL A 86 -16.20 4.38 18.66
CA VAL A 86 -17.58 4.89 18.83
C VAL A 86 -18.50 4.39 17.73
N MET A 87 -18.02 4.41 16.46
CA MET A 87 -18.86 4.12 15.29
C MET A 87 -19.41 2.69 15.24
N PHE A 88 -18.64 1.72 15.72
CA PHE A 88 -19.00 0.30 15.56
C PHE A 88 -19.50 -0.38 16.84
N LYS A 89 -20.02 0.37 17.82
CA LYS A 89 -20.51 -0.17 19.10
C LYS A 89 -21.68 -1.13 18.96
N GLY A 90 -22.51 -0.99 17.93
CA GLY A 90 -23.71 -1.81 17.70
C GLY A 90 -23.44 -3.16 17.01
N TYR A 91 -22.23 -3.43 16.59
CA TYR A 91 -21.88 -4.67 15.89
C TYR A 91 -21.35 -5.74 16.84
N SER A 92 -21.49 -7.03 16.46
CA SER A 92 -20.88 -8.13 17.20
C SER A 92 -19.35 -7.95 17.30
N GLU A 93 -18.73 -8.52 18.33
CA GLU A 93 -17.30 -8.27 18.60
C GLU A 93 -16.41 -8.65 17.41
N GLN A 94 -16.72 -9.73 16.72
CA GLN A 94 -15.95 -10.20 15.55
C GLN A 94 -16.05 -9.22 14.38
N HIS A 95 -17.28 -8.80 14.01
CA HIS A 95 -17.50 -7.84 12.92
C HIS A 95 -16.92 -6.47 13.27
N ARG A 96 -17.09 -6.03 14.51
CA ARG A 96 -16.55 -4.76 15.00
C ARG A 96 -15.02 -4.69 14.80
N LYS A 97 -14.28 -5.75 15.16
CA LYS A 97 -12.81 -5.81 14.98
C LYS A 97 -12.41 -5.65 13.51
N VAL A 98 -13.12 -6.36 12.62
CA VAL A 98 -12.85 -6.28 11.17
C VAL A 98 -13.16 -4.89 10.62
N LEU A 99 -14.34 -4.34 10.95
CA LEU A 99 -14.75 -2.99 10.51
C LEU A 99 -13.79 -1.91 11.01
N GLN A 100 -13.38 -2.00 12.29
CA GLN A 100 -12.39 -1.10 12.87
C GLN A 100 -11.05 -1.17 12.16
N TYR A 101 -10.58 -2.38 11.84
CA TYR A 101 -9.35 -2.56 11.09
C TYR A 101 -9.45 -1.96 9.67
N CYS A 102 -10.50 -2.30 8.93
CA CYS A 102 -10.70 -1.80 7.56
C CYS A 102 -10.81 -0.28 7.47
N THR A 103 -11.28 0.39 8.52
CA THR A 103 -11.40 1.86 8.55
C THR A 103 -10.04 2.55 8.73
N ILE A 104 -9.12 1.96 9.50
CA ILE A 104 -7.80 2.55 9.78
C ILE A 104 -6.71 2.07 8.83
N VAL A 105 -6.92 0.94 8.14
CA VAL A 105 -5.94 0.36 7.22
C VAL A 105 -6.53 0.30 5.82
N SER A 106 -6.16 1.26 4.98
CA SER A 106 -6.55 1.27 3.57
C SER A 106 -5.60 0.43 2.71
N ASN A 107 -6.05 0.00 1.54
CA ASN A 107 -5.20 -0.67 0.54
C ASN A 107 -4.35 0.34 -0.26
N GLY A 108 -3.73 1.30 0.44
CA GLY A 108 -2.94 2.36 -0.19
C GLY A 108 -1.67 1.86 -0.86
N GLY A 109 -1.05 0.78 -0.34
CA GLY A 109 0.18 0.24 -0.91
C GLY A 109 -0.01 -0.45 -2.26
N PHE A 110 -1.03 -1.31 -2.39
CA PHE A 110 -1.29 -2.07 -3.61
C PHE A 110 -2.12 -1.29 -4.63
N LEU A 111 -3.14 -0.56 -4.18
CA LEU A 111 -4.05 0.17 -5.07
C LEU A 111 -3.72 1.67 -5.14
N GLY A 112 -3.47 2.30 -4.00
CA GLY A 112 -3.25 3.75 -3.94
C GLY A 112 -1.96 4.20 -4.63
N ASN A 113 -0.85 3.50 -4.41
CA ASN A 113 0.44 3.84 -5.02
C ASN A 113 0.41 3.81 -6.56
N PRO A 114 -0.08 2.74 -7.24
CA PRO A 114 -0.22 2.73 -8.70
C PRO A 114 -1.10 3.84 -9.25
N VAL A 115 -2.19 4.18 -8.56
CA VAL A 115 -3.06 5.29 -8.96
C VAL A 115 -2.33 6.63 -8.81
N ALA A 116 -1.67 6.86 -7.68
CA ALA A 116 -0.91 8.09 -7.44
C ALA A 116 0.25 8.23 -8.44
N GLU A 117 0.95 7.15 -8.75
CA GLU A 117 2.01 7.11 -9.76
C GLU A 117 1.45 7.40 -11.17
N GLY A 118 0.32 6.81 -11.51
CA GLY A 118 -0.31 7.03 -12.83
C GLY A 118 -0.81 8.45 -13.03
N VAL A 119 -1.27 9.13 -11.97
CA VAL A 119 -1.81 10.50 -12.04
C VAL A 119 -0.71 11.56 -11.97
N TYR A 120 0.25 11.38 -11.07
CA TYR A 120 1.26 12.40 -10.72
C TYR A 120 2.71 11.92 -10.95
N GLY A 121 2.90 10.78 -11.59
CA GLY A 121 4.23 10.21 -11.86
C GLY A 121 4.98 9.85 -10.58
N SER A 122 6.31 9.88 -10.65
CA SER A 122 7.20 9.52 -9.53
C SER A 122 6.96 10.36 -8.27
N MET A 123 6.57 11.63 -8.42
CA MET A 123 6.23 12.50 -7.29
C MET A 123 4.96 12.02 -6.56
N GLY A 124 3.94 11.60 -7.30
CA GLY A 124 2.73 11.02 -6.72
C GLY A 124 3.03 9.77 -5.90
N LEU A 125 3.86 8.87 -6.44
CA LEU A 125 4.30 7.67 -5.73
C LEU A 125 5.08 8.00 -4.45
N LEU A 126 6.03 8.95 -4.51
CA LEU A 126 6.81 9.40 -3.37
C LEU A 126 5.89 9.91 -2.25
N TYR A 127 5.01 10.85 -2.58
CA TYR A 127 4.11 11.48 -1.62
C TYR A 127 3.10 10.47 -1.02
N ALA A 128 2.54 9.58 -1.84
CA ALA A 128 1.68 8.51 -1.37
C ALA A 128 2.42 7.56 -0.41
N SER A 129 3.67 7.19 -0.74
CA SER A 129 4.48 6.30 0.10
C SER A 129 4.80 6.93 1.46
N ILE A 130 5.10 8.21 1.52
CA ILE A 130 5.31 8.97 2.77
C ILE A 130 4.01 9.07 3.58
N PHE A 131 2.89 9.40 2.93
CA PHE A 131 1.58 9.49 3.57
C PHE A 131 1.13 8.16 4.21
N LEU A 132 1.55 7.03 3.66
CA LEU A 132 1.23 5.71 4.18
C LEU A 132 2.04 5.30 5.42
N ILE A 133 3.10 6.02 5.80
CA ILE A 133 3.94 5.67 6.96
C ILE A 133 3.13 5.65 8.27
N PRO A 134 2.36 6.70 8.64
CA PRO A 134 1.52 6.70 9.84
C PRO A 134 0.51 5.54 9.85
N MET A 135 -0.10 5.23 8.72
CA MET A 135 -1.02 4.11 8.59
C MET A 135 -0.33 2.77 8.93
N ARG A 136 0.92 2.57 8.48
CA ARG A 136 1.68 1.35 8.80
C ARG A 136 2.02 1.26 10.29
N VAL A 137 2.34 2.38 10.92
CA VAL A 137 2.52 2.44 12.38
C VAL A 137 1.26 1.98 13.10
N VAL A 138 0.11 2.52 12.70
CA VAL A 138 -1.18 2.16 13.30
C VAL A 138 -1.58 0.71 12.97
N MET A 139 -1.32 0.24 11.76
CA MET A 139 -1.56 -1.14 11.34
C MET A 139 -0.85 -2.14 12.28
N TRP A 140 0.43 -1.93 12.57
CA TRP A 140 1.22 -2.81 13.44
C TRP A 140 1.00 -2.59 14.92
N SER A 141 0.39 -1.50 15.34
CA SER A 141 0.06 -1.20 16.73
C SER A 141 -1.41 -1.48 17.06
N ALA A 142 -2.29 -0.53 16.78
CA ALA A 142 -3.71 -0.64 17.06
C ALA A 142 -4.39 -1.73 16.21
N GLY A 143 -4.03 -1.84 14.92
CA GLY A 143 -4.63 -2.82 14.01
C GLY A 143 -4.40 -4.26 14.45
N THR A 144 -3.17 -4.61 14.81
CA THR A 144 -2.86 -5.97 15.30
C THR A 144 -3.51 -6.25 16.67
N SER A 145 -3.68 -5.23 17.53
CA SER A 145 -4.30 -5.40 18.85
C SER A 145 -5.78 -5.81 18.79
N TYR A 146 -6.48 -5.55 17.67
CA TYR A 146 -7.85 -5.99 17.50
C TYR A 146 -7.98 -7.51 17.36
N PHE A 147 -6.95 -8.19 16.84
CA PHE A 147 -6.99 -9.62 16.55
C PHE A 147 -6.17 -10.47 17.54
N VAL A 148 -5.13 -9.88 18.13
CA VAL A 148 -4.25 -10.54 19.11
C VAL A 148 -4.62 -10.04 20.50
N GLY A 149 -5.26 -10.89 21.31
CA GLY A 149 -5.57 -10.58 22.70
C GLY A 149 -4.29 -10.43 23.53
N GLY A 150 -4.04 -9.23 24.02
CA GLY A 150 -2.84 -8.89 24.78
C GLY A 150 -2.15 -7.66 24.19
N GLY A 151 -1.72 -6.71 25.01
CA GLY A 151 -1.08 -5.48 24.56
C GLY A 151 0.11 -5.77 23.64
N SER A 152 0.15 -5.12 22.49
CA SER A 152 1.28 -5.27 21.57
C SER A 152 2.56 -4.74 22.24
N ASP A 153 3.59 -5.57 22.28
CA ASP A 153 4.92 -5.15 22.75
C ASP A 153 5.42 -3.99 21.88
N ARG A 154 5.55 -2.82 22.47
CA ARG A 154 5.95 -1.58 21.77
C ARG A 154 7.27 -1.75 21.01
N LYS A 155 8.21 -2.53 21.57
CA LYS A 155 9.50 -2.80 20.90
C LYS A 155 9.30 -3.65 19.63
N LYS A 156 8.42 -4.65 19.70
CA LYS A 156 8.09 -5.51 18.55
C LYS A 156 7.37 -4.72 17.45
N VAL A 157 6.43 -3.85 17.83
CA VAL A 157 5.74 -2.94 16.92
C VAL A 157 6.75 -2.04 16.22
N LEU A 158 7.58 -1.35 16.98
CA LEU A 158 8.59 -0.44 16.43
C LEU A 158 9.55 -1.17 15.48
N LYS A 159 10.02 -2.36 15.87
CA LYS A 159 10.86 -3.19 15.01
C LYS A 159 10.15 -3.54 13.70
N ASN A 160 8.92 -4.05 13.76
CA ASN A 160 8.16 -4.45 12.56
C ASN A 160 7.90 -3.26 11.61
N VAL A 161 7.65 -2.08 12.16
CA VAL A 161 7.49 -0.85 11.36
C VAL A 161 8.82 -0.46 10.71
N LEU A 162 9.88 -0.30 11.50
CA LEU A 162 11.17 0.18 11.00
C LEU A 162 11.84 -0.78 10.01
N THR A 163 11.63 -2.09 10.17
CA THR A 163 12.19 -3.11 9.26
C THR A 163 11.25 -3.47 8.12
N HIS A 164 10.10 -2.80 8.01
CA HIS A 164 9.18 -3.08 6.91
C HIS A 164 9.83 -2.74 5.55
N PRO A 165 9.82 -3.66 4.56
CA PRO A 165 10.54 -3.48 3.30
C PRO A 165 10.24 -2.16 2.59
N CYS A 166 8.98 -1.74 2.59
CA CYS A 166 8.60 -0.45 1.99
C CYS A 166 9.20 0.76 2.73
N LEU A 167 9.34 0.71 4.07
CA LEU A 167 10.01 1.77 4.81
C LEU A 167 11.52 1.77 4.56
N VAL A 168 12.13 0.60 4.45
CA VAL A 168 13.53 0.49 4.03
C VAL A 168 13.72 1.14 2.66
N GLY A 169 12.80 0.90 1.71
CA GLY A 169 12.79 1.58 0.41
C GLY A 169 12.69 3.11 0.54
N VAL A 170 11.85 3.61 1.45
CA VAL A 170 11.75 5.06 1.73
C VAL A 170 13.07 5.60 2.29
N TYR A 171 13.69 4.93 3.27
CA TYR A 171 14.95 5.40 3.86
C TYR A 171 16.06 5.46 2.81
N ILE A 172 16.24 4.40 2.02
CA ILE A 172 17.22 4.36 0.94
C ILE A 172 16.93 5.45 -0.09
N GLY A 173 15.68 5.57 -0.54
CA GLY A 173 15.27 6.56 -1.53
C GLY A 173 15.50 7.99 -1.05
N MET A 174 15.07 8.32 0.17
CA MET A 174 15.27 9.64 0.77
C MET A 174 16.76 9.96 0.97
N PHE A 175 17.58 8.98 1.37
CA PHE A 175 19.02 9.15 1.47
C PHE A 175 19.65 9.48 0.10
N LEU A 176 19.32 8.71 -0.95
CA LEU A 176 19.81 8.94 -2.31
C LEU A 176 19.37 10.32 -2.84
N MET A 177 18.12 10.71 -2.58
CA MET A 177 17.62 12.02 -2.97
C MET A 177 18.33 13.16 -2.22
N ALA A 178 18.56 13.03 -0.91
CA ALA A 178 19.21 14.06 -0.10
C ALA A 178 20.69 14.23 -0.45
N THR A 179 21.39 13.13 -0.70
CA THR A 179 22.83 13.13 -1.03
C THR A 179 23.10 13.38 -2.51
N GLN A 180 22.08 13.27 -3.36
CA GLN A 180 22.20 13.28 -4.84
C GLN A 180 23.24 12.27 -5.36
N LEU A 181 23.44 11.18 -4.58
CA LEU A 181 24.36 10.11 -4.96
C LEU A 181 23.82 9.38 -6.20
N GLN A 182 24.61 9.42 -7.27
CA GLN A 182 24.23 8.72 -8.49
C GLN A 182 24.49 7.22 -8.34
N LEU A 183 23.44 6.43 -8.49
CA LEU A 183 23.59 4.98 -8.54
C LEU A 183 24.35 4.58 -9.81
N PRO A 184 25.27 3.59 -9.73
CA PRO A 184 25.85 2.97 -10.91
C PRO A 184 24.75 2.56 -11.90
N GLY A 185 25.00 2.76 -13.21
CA GLY A 185 23.99 2.56 -14.26
C GLY A 185 23.29 1.21 -14.19
N VAL A 186 24.01 0.14 -13.88
CA VAL A 186 23.46 -1.21 -13.71
C VAL A 186 22.45 -1.24 -12.55
N LEU A 187 22.80 -0.70 -11.38
CA LEU A 187 21.91 -0.69 -10.21
C LEU A 187 20.67 0.18 -10.47
N LYS A 188 20.86 1.35 -11.07
CA LYS A 188 19.74 2.24 -11.44
C LYS A 188 18.77 1.54 -12.39
N SER A 189 19.28 0.88 -13.42
CA SER A 189 18.46 0.14 -14.37
C SER A 189 17.73 -1.03 -13.71
N THR A 190 18.41 -1.81 -12.87
CA THR A 190 17.82 -2.93 -12.15
C THR A 190 16.66 -2.48 -11.26
N VAL A 191 16.89 -1.46 -10.43
CA VAL A 191 15.84 -0.90 -9.56
C VAL A 191 14.65 -0.37 -10.38
N THR A 192 14.93 0.28 -11.50
CA THR A 192 13.90 0.81 -12.39
C THR A 192 13.07 -0.30 -13.03
N TYR A 193 13.70 -1.34 -13.57
CA TYR A 193 12.97 -2.45 -14.21
C TYR A 193 12.12 -3.21 -13.22
N ILE A 194 12.65 -3.53 -12.04
CA ILE A 194 11.87 -4.19 -10.96
C ILE A 194 10.72 -3.29 -10.53
N GLY A 195 10.98 -2.00 -10.29
CA GLY A 195 9.98 -1.03 -9.87
C GLY A 195 8.84 -0.87 -10.90
N ASN A 196 9.15 -0.93 -12.19
CA ASN A 196 8.13 -0.83 -13.26
C ASN A 196 7.12 -1.99 -13.26
N CYS A 197 7.47 -3.13 -12.66
CA CYS A 197 6.53 -4.25 -12.51
C CYS A 197 5.43 -3.97 -11.48
N ASN A 198 5.57 -2.92 -10.63
CA ASN A 198 4.70 -2.68 -9.48
C ASN A 198 3.23 -2.62 -9.86
N SER A 199 2.83 -1.74 -10.78
CA SER A 199 1.42 -1.51 -11.10
C SER A 199 0.75 -2.76 -11.68
N ALA A 200 1.43 -3.48 -12.57
CA ALA A 200 0.87 -4.71 -13.15
C ALA A 200 0.73 -5.83 -12.11
N LEU A 201 1.79 -6.09 -11.33
CA LEU A 201 1.77 -7.16 -10.32
C LEU A 201 0.76 -6.90 -9.21
N THR A 202 0.68 -5.67 -8.70
CA THR A 202 -0.27 -5.33 -7.63
C THR A 202 -1.71 -5.46 -8.13
N MET A 203 -2.02 -5.05 -9.35
CA MET A 203 -3.36 -5.20 -9.92
C MET A 203 -3.71 -6.66 -10.17
N PHE A 204 -2.78 -7.48 -10.65
CA PHE A 204 -3.00 -8.93 -10.78
C PHE A 204 -3.27 -9.59 -9.43
N ILE A 205 -2.50 -9.26 -8.39
CA ILE A 205 -2.71 -9.76 -7.04
C ILE A 205 -4.10 -9.36 -6.50
N ILE A 206 -4.51 -8.11 -6.67
CA ILE A 206 -5.85 -7.65 -6.30
C ILE A 206 -6.91 -8.48 -7.04
N GLY A 207 -6.73 -8.70 -8.34
CA GLY A 207 -7.62 -9.54 -9.13
C GLY A 207 -7.74 -10.97 -8.60
N THR A 208 -6.63 -11.58 -8.19
CA THR A 208 -6.66 -12.93 -7.59
C THR A 208 -7.42 -12.96 -6.26
N ILE A 209 -7.20 -11.96 -5.40
CA ILE A 209 -7.88 -11.84 -4.08
C ILE A 209 -9.39 -11.65 -4.26
N LEU A 210 -9.81 -10.82 -5.22
CA LEU A 210 -11.22 -10.56 -5.48
C LEU A 210 -12.00 -11.80 -5.92
N THR A 211 -11.34 -12.82 -6.49
CA THR A 211 -12.01 -14.08 -6.83
C THR A 211 -12.44 -14.91 -5.63
N ALA A 212 -11.86 -14.67 -4.46
CA ALA A 212 -12.24 -15.33 -3.21
C ALA A 212 -13.56 -14.78 -2.64
N VAL A 213 -13.97 -13.58 -3.10
CA VAL A 213 -15.23 -12.95 -2.67
C VAL A 213 -16.38 -13.43 -3.54
N HIS A 214 -17.37 -14.08 -2.93
CA HIS A 214 -18.58 -14.49 -3.64
C HIS A 214 -19.50 -13.28 -3.84
N LEU A 215 -19.70 -12.84 -5.11
CA LEU A 215 -20.58 -11.73 -5.47
C LEU A 215 -21.99 -11.86 -4.88
N ARG A 216 -22.49 -13.08 -4.67
CA ARG A 216 -23.80 -13.32 -4.03
C ARG A 216 -23.84 -12.87 -2.57
N GLU A 217 -22.74 -12.95 -1.84
CA GLU A 217 -22.62 -12.51 -0.44
C GLU A 217 -22.58 -10.99 -0.33
N LEU A 218 -22.12 -10.30 -1.38
CA LEU A 218 -22.15 -8.84 -1.44
C LEU A 218 -23.55 -8.26 -1.75
N ILE A 219 -24.36 -9.01 -2.51
CA ILE A 219 -25.70 -8.56 -2.94
C ILE A 219 -26.77 -8.90 -1.91
N ASN A 220 -26.61 -10.00 -1.19
CA ASN A 220 -27.46 -10.39 -0.05
C ASN A 220 -26.57 -10.48 1.20
N PRO A 221 -26.34 -9.37 1.91
CA PRO A 221 -25.76 -9.46 3.23
C PRO A 221 -26.81 -10.16 4.11
N THR A 222 -26.65 -11.46 4.33
CA THR A 222 -27.37 -12.13 5.42
C THR A 222 -27.08 -11.32 6.67
N PRO A 223 -28.09 -10.89 7.43
CA PRO A 223 -27.85 -10.24 8.70
C PRO A 223 -27.09 -11.23 9.59
N LEU A 224 -25.83 -10.95 9.80
CA LEU A 224 -24.92 -11.71 10.67
C LEU A 224 -25.10 -11.30 12.10
#